data_d0b123ad31fc5b07537e304790e56850
#
_entry.id   d0b123ad31fc5b07537e304790e56850
#
_cell.length_a   1.000
_cell.length_b   1.000
_cell.length_c   1.000
_cell.angle_alpha   90.00
_cell.angle_beta   90.00
_cell.angle_gamma   90.00
#
_symmetry.space_group_name_H-M   'P 1'
#
loop_
_entity.id
_entity.type
_entity.pdbx_description
1 polymer ?
#
loop_
_entity_poly.entity_id
_entity_poly.type
_entity_poly.pdbx_seq_one_letter_code
_entity_poly.pdbx_strand_id
1 'polypeptide(L)'
;MKYFKNAVAVIMLSIAPTLLFSQVKPLDADLTNYQYPYEVHFLDLKSQNNDLKMAYMDVKPKTSNGKTIMLLHGKNFNGAYWEKTAKDLSDKGFRVIIPDQIGFGKSSKPQSYQFSFSQLAENTKAILDELKIDKTIVLGHSMGGMVATRFTLLYPEKVQKLILENPIGLEDYKTFAGYQTIDQAYQSELKNTAETYKNYQLKFYYDNKWKAEYQPWLDLIAGWTLHSDYPKVAWDAALTSDMIYK
;
A
#
# COMPACT_ATOMS: atom_id res chain seq x y z
N MET A 1 27.14 -0.95 -77.54
CA MET A 1 26.54 -1.79 -76.51
C MET A 1 26.76 -1.12 -75.18
N LYS A 2 25.69 -0.46 -74.63
CA LYS A 2 25.74 0.24 -73.32
C LYS A 2 25.06 -0.68 -72.29
N TYR A 3 25.79 -1.12 -71.27
CA TYR A 3 25.22 -1.90 -70.18
C TYR A 3 24.60 -0.95 -69.15
N PHE A 4 23.28 -1.03 -68.97
CA PHE A 4 22.55 -0.42 -67.85
C PHE A 4 22.72 -1.34 -66.63
N LYS A 5 23.37 -0.83 -65.59
CA LYS A 5 23.38 -1.49 -64.29
C LYS A 5 22.19 -0.97 -63.47
N ASN A 6 21.18 -1.80 -63.25
CA ASN A 6 20.07 -1.52 -62.34
C ASN A 6 20.59 -1.76 -60.90
N ALA A 7 20.69 -0.71 -60.11
CA ALA A 7 20.90 -0.81 -58.69
C ALA A 7 19.53 -0.94 -58.02
N VAL A 8 19.27 -2.07 -57.38
CA VAL A 8 18.09 -2.29 -56.53
C VAL A 8 18.48 -1.80 -55.14
N ALA A 9 17.90 -0.68 -54.71
CA ALA A 9 18.04 -0.20 -53.35
C ALA A 9 17.08 -1.00 -52.42
N VAL A 10 17.63 -1.86 -51.57
CA VAL A 10 16.92 -2.54 -50.50
C VAL A 10 16.78 -1.58 -49.33
N ILE A 11 15.59 -1.02 -49.13
CA ILE A 11 15.25 -0.24 -47.96
C ILE A 11 14.98 -1.25 -46.82
N MET A 12 15.95 -1.44 -45.94
CA MET A 12 15.74 -2.12 -44.67
C MET A 12 14.92 -1.20 -43.74
N LEU A 13 13.63 -1.46 -43.57
CA LEU A 13 12.81 -0.87 -42.55
C LEU A 13 13.23 -1.50 -41.20
N SER A 14 14.06 -0.82 -40.44
CA SER A 14 14.33 -1.21 -39.06
C SER A 14 13.10 -0.93 -38.20
N ILE A 15 12.29 -1.96 -37.95
CA ILE A 15 11.25 -1.93 -36.93
C ILE A 15 11.99 -1.97 -35.58
N ALA A 16 12.25 -0.80 -35.02
CA ALA A 16 12.66 -0.71 -33.61
C ALA A 16 11.46 -1.23 -32.79
N PRO A 17 11.67 -2.19 -31.86
CA PRO A 17 10.61 -2.57 -30.94
C PRO A 17 10.32 -1.35 -30.06
N THR A 18 9.20 -0.67 -30.32
CA THR A 18 8.60 0.26 -29.38
C THR A 18 8.24 -0.56 -28.15
N LEU A 19 9.07 -0.52 -27.12
CA LEU A 19 8.71 -0.92 -25.79
C LEU A 19 7.50 -0.05 -25.41
N LEU A 20 6.30 -0.63 -25.53
CA LEU A 20 5.08 -0.09 -24.96
C LEU A 20 5.26 -0.08 -23.43
N PHE A 21 5.91 0.96 -22.91
CA PHE A 21 5.74 1.31 -21.51
C PHE A 21 4.24 1.60 -21.35
N SER A 22 3.54 0.75 -20.62
CA SER A 22 2.20 1.08 -20.15
C SER A 22 2.29 2.45 -19.53
N GLN A 23 1.59 3.44 -20.10
CA GLN A 23 1.56 4.76 -19.49
C GLN A 23 0.86 4.61 -18.14
N VAL A 24 1.54 4.99 -17.06
CA VAL A 24 0.95 5.05 -15.73
C VAL A 24 -0.29 5.92 -15.81
N LYS A 25 -1.44 5.40 -15.36
CA LYS A 25 -2.71 6.12 -15.38
C LYS A 25 -2.82 7.00 -14.14
N PRO A 26 -3.31 8.25 -14.26
CA PRO A 26 -3.65 9.06 -13.10
C PRO A 26 -4.68 8.35 -12.21
N LEU A 27 -4.45 8.35 -10.90
CA LEU A 27 -5.34 7.76 -9.91
C LEU A 27 -5.74 8.82 -8.88
N ASP A 28 -7.05 8.94 -8.62
CA ASP A 28 -7.55 9.84 -7.57
C ASP A 28 -7.14 9.38 -6.18
N ALA A 29 -7.30 10.25 -5.18
CA ALA A 29 -6.88 9.97 -3.81
C ALA A 29 -7.51 8.68 -3.25
N ASP A 30 -8.76 8.40 -3.58
CA ASP A 30 -9.54 7.28 -3.03
C ASP A 30 -9.49 6.02 -3.90
N LEU A 31 -8.67 6.03 -4.98
CA LEU A 31 -8.50 4.91 -5.91
C LEU A 31 -9.85 4.42 -6.50
N THR A 32 -10.78 5.34 -6.82
CA THR A 32 -12.12 4.96 -7.29
C THR A 32 -12.08 4.13 -8.57
N ASN A 33 -11.14 4.46 -9.47
CA ASN A 33 -10.95 3.79 -10.76
C ASN A 33 -9.86 2.69 -10.73
N TYR A 34 -9.37 2.31 -9.56
CA TYR A 34 -8.43 1.21 -9.40
C TYR A 34 -9.13 -0.03 -8.86
N GLN A 35 -9.07 -1.13 -9.60
CA GLN A 35 -9.71 -2.37 -9.20
C GLN A 35 -8.83 -3.13 -8.20
N TYR A 36 -9.39 -3.43 -7.02
CA TYR A 36 -8.77 -4.32 -6.05
C TYR A 36 -8.97 -5.78 -6.42
N PRO A 37 -8.11 -6.69 -5.95
CA PRO A 37 -8.19 -8.11 -6.31
C PRO A 37 -9.40 -8.83 -5.73
N TYR A 38 -10.00 -8.29 -4.68
CA TYR A 38 -11.19 -8.82 -4.01
C TYR A 38 -12.20 -7.70 -3.78
N GLU A 39 -13.44 -8.10 -3.44
CA GLU A 39 -14.50 -7.16 -3.10
C GLU A 39 -14.09 -6.26 -1.92
N VAL A 40 -14.29 -4.95 -2.09
CA VAL A 40 -13.98 -3.94 -1.07
C VAL A 40 -15.26 -3.55 -0.36
N HIS A 41 -15.23 -3.67 0.95
CA HIS A 41 -16.26 -3.20 1.87
C HIS A 41 -15.79 -1.92 2.56
N PHE A 42 -16.73 -1.15 3.08
CA PHE A 42 -16.44 0.09 3.80
C PHE A 42 -17.13 0.06 5.17
N LEU A 43 -16.36 0.40 6.20
CA LEU A 43 -16.86 0.66 7.54
C LEU A 43 -16.87 2.17 7.77
N ASP A 44 -18.06 2.70 8.12
CA ASP A 44 -18.19 4.10 8.53
C ASP A 44 -17.67 4.26 9.96
N LEU A 45 -16.75 5.20 10.15
CA LEU A 45 -16.13 5.51 11.43
C LEU A 45 -16.32 6.99 11.76
N LYS A 46 -16.55 7.28 13.05
CA LYS A 46 -16.43 8.65 13.57
C LYS A 46 -15.18 8.73 14.44
N SER A 47 -14.22 9.54 14.01
CA SER A 47 -12.96 9.72 14.75
C SER A 47 -12.46 11.14 14.61
N GLN A 48 -12.07 11.77 15.73
CA GLN A 48 -11.51 13.12 15.79
C GLN A 48 -12.36 14.17 15.04
N ASN A 49 -13.68 14.13 15.23
CA ASN A 49 -14.67 14.96 14.54
C ASN A 49 -14.72 14.82 13.01
N ASN A 50 -14.16 13.73 12.48
CA ASN A 50 -14.28 13.39 11.06
C ASN A 50 -15.24 12.23 10.89
N ASP A 51 -16.07 12.29 9.84
CA ASP A 51 -16.80 11.14 9.31
C ASP A 51 -15.88 10.46 8.29
N LEU A 52 -15.46 9.23 8.59
CA LEU A 52 -14.45 8.49 7.83
C LEU A 52 -15.02 7.20 7.28
N LYS A 53 -14.51 6.74 6.16
CA LYS A 53 -14.74 5.40 5.61
C LYS A 53 -13.44 4.62 5.64
N MET A 54 -13.45 3.47 6.29
CA MET A 54 -12.32 2.54 6.30
C MET A 54 -12.61 1.39 5.36
N ALA A 55 -11.82 1.28 4.30
CA ALA A 55 -11.93 0.22 3.31
C ALA A 55 -11.28 -1.07 3.83
N TYR A 56 -11.88 -2.21 3.50
CA TYR A 56 -11.28 -3.52 3.78
C TYR A 56 -11.78 -4.57 2.80
N MET A 57 -11.00 -5.64 2.62
CA MET A 57 -11.41 -6.85 1.92
C MET A 57 -11.61 -7.98 2.92
N ASP A 58 -12.64 -8.82 2.73
CA ASP A 58 -12.97 -10.00 3.54
C ASP A 58 -12.93 -11.25 2.65
N VAL A 59 -11.77 -11.88 2.56
CA VAL A 59 -11.53 -13.03 1.68
C VAL A 59 -11.88 -14.31 2.44
N LYS A 60 -13.00 -14.92 2.05
CA LYS A 60 -13.49 -16.15 2.66
C LYS A 60 -12.91 -17.38 1.95
N PRO A 61 -12.42 -18.40 2.68
CA PRO A 61 -11.93 -19.63 2.09
C PRO A 61 -13.10 -20.49 1.58
N LYS A 62 -12.84 -21.33 0.58
CA LYS A 62 -13.82 -22.34 0.13
C LYS A 62 -14.15 -23.36 1.23
N THR A 63 -13.15 -23.76 2.01
CA THR A 63 -13.29 -24.64 3.16
C THR A 63 -12.56 -24.01 4.34
N SER A 64 -13.30 -23.66 5.40
CA SER A 64 -12.73 -22.95 6.56
C SER A 64 -11.96 -23.92 7.48
N ASN A 65 -10.81 -23.46 7.95
CA ASN A 65 -10.05 -24.09 9.04
C ASN A 65 -10.39 -23.51 10.43
N GLY A 66 -11.41 -22.63 10.50
CA GLY A 66 -11.87 -21.98 11.73
C GLY A 66 -10.97 -20.82 12.20
N LYS A 67 -9.98 -20.39 11.40
CA LYS A 67 -9.04 -19.32 11.79
C LYS A 67 -9.16 -18.12 10.88
N THR A 68 -9.01 -16.94 11.47
CA THR A 68 -8.92 -15.66 10.76
C THR A 68 -7.50 -15.12 10.86
N ILE A 69 -7.02 -14.51 9.78
CA ILE A 69 -5.79 -13.73 9.75
C ILE A 69 -6.05 -12.34 9.20
N MET A 70 -5.47 -11.34 9.83
CA MET A 70 -5.54 -9.93 9.41
C MET A 70 -4.18 -9.50 8.89
N LEU A 71 -4.14 -8.87 7.70
CA LEU A 71 -2.94 -8.43 7.01
C LEU A 71 -2.88 -6.91 7.00
N LEU A 72 -1.88 -6.33 7.67
CA LEU A 72 -1.69 -4.88 7.80
C LEU A 72 -0.52 -4.42 6.93
N HIS A 73 -0.82 -3.51 6.00
CA HIS A 73 0.13 -3.02 4.98
C HIS A 73 1.13 -1.98 5.54
N GLY A 74 2.25 -1.79 4.82
CA GLY A 74 3.23 -0.75 5.07
C GLY A 74 2.83 0.62 4.50
N LYS A 75 3.60 1.69 4.85
CA LYS A 75 3.30 3.08 4.47
C LYS A 75 3.15 3.29 2.95
N ASN A 76 3.97 2.65 2.12
CA ASN A 76 3.98 2.82 0.66
C ASN A 76 3.11 1.77 -0.07
N PHE A 77 2.20 1.13 0.64
CA PHE A 77 1.35 0.06 0.14
C PHE A 77 -0.09 0.25 0.62
N ASN A 78 -0.96 -0.62 0.15
CA ASN A 78 -2.36 -0.72 0.54
C ASN A 78 -2.81 -2.18 0.50
N GLY A 79 -4.08 -2.44 0.73
CA GLY A 79 -4.60 -3.81 0.79
C GLY A 79 -4.44 -4.61 -0.50
N ALA A 80 -4.44 -3.96 -1.67
CA ALA A 80 -4.34 -4.67 -2.95
C ALA A 80 -3.05 -5.48 -3.09
N TYR A 81 -1.97 -5.01 -2.53
CA TYR A 81 -0.67 -5.66 -2.57
C TYR A 81 -0.64 -7.05 -1.90
N TRP A 82 -1.61 -7.35 -1.03
CA TRP A 82 -1.74 -8.65 -0.37
C TRP A 82 -2.41 -9.74 -1.23
N GLU A 83 -2.72 -9.47 -2.51
CA GLU A 83 -3.45 -10.37 -3.41
C GLU A 83 -2.96 -11.83 -3.33
N LYS A 84 -1.66 -12.04 -3.58
CA LYS A 84 -1.08 -13.38 -3.61
C LYS A 84 -1.10 -14.04 -2.22
N THR A 85 -0.71 -13.30 -1.19
CA THR A 85 -0.70 -13.79 0.20
C THR A 85 -2.11 -14.17 0.65
N ALA A 86 -3.11 -13.34 0.34
CA ALA A 86 -4.50 -13.60 0.68
C ALA A 86 -5.03 -14.85 -0.03
N LYS A 87 -4.68 -15.03 -1.31
CA LYS A 87 -5.03 -16.23 -2.07
C LYS A 87 -4.42 -17.48 -1.42
N ASP A 88 -3.11 -17.47 -1.17
CA ASP A 88 -2.39 -18.62 -0.62
C ASP A 88 -2.92 -19.00 0.79
N LEU A 89 -3.30 -18.02 1.62
CA LEU A 89 -3.89 -18.24 2.93
C LEU A 89 -5.34 -18.75 2.83
N SER A 90 -6.14 -18.16 1.94
CA SER A 90 -7.51 -18.57 1.71
C SER A 90 -7.59 -20.02 1.18
N ASP A 91 -6.69 -20.40 0.28
CA ASP A 91 -6.57 -21.77 -0.21
C ASP A 91 -6.23 -22.78 0.91
N LYS A 92 -5.60 -22.29 2.01
CA LYS A 92 -5.30 -23.09 3.23
C LYS A 92 -6.41 -23.00 4.30
N GLY A 93 -7.53 -22.42 3.95
CA GLY A 93 -8.72 -22.38 4.80
C GLY A 93 -8.81 -21.20 5.77
N PHE A 94 -7.91 -20.22 5.72
CA PHE A 94 -7.99 -19.03 6.54
C PHE A 94 -9.00 -18.02 5.94
N ARG A 95 -9.85 -17.42 6.79
CA ARG A 95 -10.51 -16.16 6.45
C ARG A 95 -9.48 -15.03 6.55
N VAL A 96 -9.35 -14.20 5.50
CA VAL A 96 -8.33 -13.15 5.44
C VAL A 96 -8.97 -11.78 5.43
N ILE A 97 -8.68 -10.95 6.43
CA ILE A 97 -9.15 -9.56 6.54
C ILE A 97 -8.00 -8.63 6.19
N ILE A 98 -8.25 -7.71 5.26
CA ILE A 98 -7.21 -6.84 4.71
C ILE A 98 -7.71 -5.39 4.72
N PRO A 99 -7.47 -4.63 5.80
CA PRO A 99 -7.84 -3.22 5.84
C PRO A 99 -6.86 -2.35 5.06
N ASP A 100 -7.37 -1.29 4.44
CA ASP A 100 -6.60 -0.09 4.16
C ASP A 100 -6.66 0.80 5.40
N GLN A 101 -5.52 1.19 5.95
CA GLN A 101 -5.50 2.12 7.06
C GLN A 101 -6.04 3.49 6.65
N ILE A 102 -6.63 4.26 7.57
CA ILE A 102 -7.01 5.66 7.30
C ILE A 102 -5.79 6.42 6.80
N GLY A 103 -5.96 7.21 5.75
CA GLY A 103 -4.88 7.88 5.02
C GLY A 103 -4.32 7.08 3.83
N PHE A 104 -4.73 5.82 3.65
CA PHE A 104 -4.16 4.91 2.64
C PHE A 104 -5.23 4.24 1.77
N GLY A 105 -4.80 3.74 0.63
CA GLY A 105 -5.61 2.92 -0.28
C GLY A 105 -6.95 3.55 -0.62
N LYS A 106 -8.03 2.81 -0.43
CA LYS A 106 -9.41 3.27 -0.63
C LYS A 106 -10.07 3.86 0.62
N SER A 107 -9.35 3.91 1.75
CA SER A 107 -9.83 4.56 2.97
C SER A 107 -9.75 6.09 2.87
N SER A 108 -10.55 6.79 3.67
CA SER A 108 -10.58 8.26 3.75
C SER A 108 -9.20 8.87 3.99
N LYS A 109 -8.96 10.06 3.41
CA LYS A 109 -7.75 10.88 3.57
C LYS A 109 -8.10 12.20 4.24
N PRO A 110 -8.28 12.19 5.58
CA PRO A 110 -8.70 13.37 6.31
C PRO A 110 -7.57 14.40 6.44
N GLN A 111 -7.85 15.64 6.08
CA GLN A 111 -6.85 16.72 6.11
C GLN A 111 -6.58 17.27 7.52
N SER A 112 -7.46 16.99 8.48
CA SER A 112 -7.33 17.37 9.89
C SER A 112 -7.43 16.13 10.78
N TYR A 113 -6.38 15.33 10.81
CA TYR A 113 -6.35 14.08 11.55
C TYR A 113 -4.99 13.87 12.22
N GLN A 114 -4.99 13.58 13.49
CA GLN A 114 -3.77 13.24 14.21
C GLN A 114 -3.54 11.74 14.15
N PHE A 115 -2.64 11.33 13.28
CA PHE A 115 -2.24 9.93 13.19
C PHE A 115 -1.49 9.49 14.45
N SER A 116 -1.85 8.31 14.94
CA SER A 116 -1.11 7.58 15.95
C SER A 116 -1.31 6.07 15.77
N PHE A 117 -0.34 5.26 16.19
CA PHE A 117 -0.48 3.81 16.12
C PHE A 117 -1.63 3.29 16.97
N SER A 118 -1.95 3.97 18.08
CA SER A 118 -3.10 3.63 18.93
C SER A 118 -4.41 3.87 18.19
N GLN A 119 -4.55 5.01 17.48
CA GLN A 119 -5.75 5.31 16.71
C GLN A 119 -5.91 4.36 15.51
N LEU A 120 -4.81 4.03 14.79
CA LEU A 120 -4.88 3.06 13.70
C LEU A 120 -5.26 1.67 14.21
N ALA A 121 -4.76 1.26 15.37
CA ALA A 121 -5.13 0.00 16.01
C ALA A 121 -6.62 -0.01 16.42
N GLU A 122 -7.15 1.09 16.96
CA GLU A 122 -8.57 1.23 17.30
C GLU A 122 -9.45 1.15 16.06
N ASN A 123 -9.12 1.88 15.00
CA ASN A 123 -9.85 1.80 13.73
C ASN A 123 -9.84 0.36 13.17
N THR A 124 -8.70 -0.32 13.28
CA THR A 124 -8.56 -1.71 12.85
C THR A 124 -9.41 -2.67 13.68
N LYS A 125 -9.50 -2.43 15.01
CA LYS A 125 -10.38 -3.19 15.91
C LYS A 125 -11.83 -3.05 15.49
N ALA A 126 -12.28 -1.87 15.11
CA ALA A 126 -13.65 -1.63 14.70
C ALA A 126 -14.10 -2.54 13.53
N ILE A 127 -13.20 -2.85 12.58
CA ILE A 127 -13.51 -3.84 11.52
C ILE A 127 -13.75 -5.23 12.11
N LEU A 128 -12.93 -5.68 13.06
CA LEU A 128 -13.12 -7.00 13.68
C LEU A 128 -14.44 -7.06 14.47
N ASP A 129 -14.79 -5.97 15.15
CA ASP A 129 -16.04 -5.87 15.90
C ASP A 129 -17.27 -5.90 14.97
N GLU A 130 -17.24 -5.14 13.85
CA GLU A 130 -18.28 -5.16 12.81
C GLU A 130 -18.47 -6.57 12.23
N LEU A 131 -17.36 -7.26 11.95
CA LEU A 131 -17.35 -8.61 11.40
C LEU A 131 -17.61 -9.70 12.47
N LYS A 132 -17.77 -9.32 13.74
CA LYS A 132 -17.96 -10.21 14.90
C LYS A 132 -16.85 -11.26 14.99
N ILE A 133 -15.59 -10.82 14.77
CA ILE A 133 -14.41 -11.64 14.90
C ILE A 133 -13.82 -11.46 16.29
N ASP A 134 -13.93 -12.48 17.11
CA ASP A 134 -13.42 -12.44 18.49
C ASP A 134 -11.90 -12.49 18.56
N LYS A 135 -11.29 -13.38 17.75
CA LYS A 135 -9.84 -13.57 17.74
C LYS A 135 -9.29 -13.73 16.33
N THR A 136 -8.10 -13.16 16.09
CA THR A 136 -7.41 -13.23 14.81
C THR A 136 -5.91 -13.42 14.98
N ILE A 137 -5.27 -13.98 13.95
CA ILE A 137 -3.82 -13.87 13.78
C ILE A 137 -3.57 -12.50 13.14
N VAL A 138 -2.61 -11.74 13.64
CA VAL A 138 -2.29 -10.41 13.09
C VAL A 138 -0.91 -10.48 12.43
N LEU A 139 -0.85 -10.16 11.15
CA LEU A 139 0.39 -10.02 10.39
C LEU A 139 0.54 -8.57 9.97
N GLY A 140 1.70 -7.97 10.26
CA GLY A 140 2.01 -6.61 9.86
C GLY A 140 3.34 -6.51 9.14
N HIS A 141 3.32 -5.84 7.97
CA HIS A 141 4.50 -5.53 7.17
C HIS A 141 4.92 -4.07 7.36
N SER A 142 6.21 -3.83 7.62
CA SER A 142 6.79 -2.48 7.73
C SER A 142 6.04 -1.64 8.78
N MET A 143 5.45 -0.47 8.44
CA MET A 143 4.58 0.33 9.30
C MET A 143 3.40 -0.50 9.86
N GLY A 144 2.84 -1.42 9.07
CA GLY A 144 1.81 -2.35 9.53
C GLY A 144 2.27 -3.24 10.68
N GLY A 145 3.59 -3.49 10.81
CA GLY A 145 4.19 -4.17 11.96
C GLY A 145 4.09 -3.36 13.24
N MET A 146 4.27 -2.03 13.17
CA MET A 146 4.03 -1.13 14.31
C MET A 146 2.55 -1.11 14.72
N VAL A 147 1.64 -1.03 13.73
CA VAL A 147 0.19 -1.11 13.98
C VAL A 147 -0.17 -2.46 14.62
N ALA A 148 0.35 -3.57 14.08
CA ALA A 148 0.13 -4.94 14.59
C ALA A 148 0.61 -5.09 16.04
N THR A 149 1.78 -4.57 16.33
CA THR A 149 2.35 -4.58 17.69
C THR A 149 1.50 -3.75 18.65
N ARG A 150 1.13 -2.52 18.26
CA ARG A 150 0.26 -1.66 19.06
C ARG A 150 -1.12 -2.30 19.27
N PHE A 151 -1.69 -2.89 18.23
CA PHE A 151 -2.95 -3.63 18.30
C PHE A 151 -2.87 -4.77 19.30
N THR A 152 -1.80 -5.56 19.26
CA THR A 152 -1.58 -6.70 20.17
C THR A 152 -1.46 -6.25 21.64
N LEU A 153 -0.78 -5.11 21.87
CA LEU A 153 -0.63 -4.55 23.22
C LEU A 153 -1.95 -3.98 23.78
N LEU A 154 -2.78 -3.37 22.93
CA LEU A 154 -4.06 -2.78 23.35
C LEU A 154 -5.18 -3.81 23.49
N TYR A 155 -5.18 -4.85 22.65
CA TYR A 155 -6.25 -5.85 22.55
C TYR A 155 -5.70 -7.28 22.56
N PRO A 156 -4.95 -7.69 23.59
CA PRO A 156 -4.30 -9.01 23.63
C PRO A 156 -5.30 -10.17 23.56
N GLU A 157 -6.53 -9.95 24.06
CA GLU A 157 -7.61 -10.95 24.02
C GLU A 157 -8.09 -11.25 22.58
N LYS A 158 -7.92 -10.30 21.66
CA LYS A 158 -8.27 -10.47 20.24
C LYS A 158 -7.16 -11.11 19.39
N VAL A 159 -5.97 -11.31 19.95
CA VAL A 159 -4.79 -11.78 19.18
C VAL A 159 -4.46 -13.21 19.54
N GLN A 160 -4.51 -14.11 18.54
CA GLN A 160 -4.04 -15.49 18.68
C GLN A 160 -2.52 -15.59 18.47
N LYS A 161 -1.99 -14.82 17.51
CA LYS A 161 -0.57 -14.79 17.15
C LYS A 161 -0.25 -13.45 16.48
N LEU A 162 0.90 -12.90 16.81
CA LEU A 162 1.51 -11.77 16.12
C LEU A 162 2.59 -12.29 15.17
N ILE A 163 2.55 -11.83 13.91
CA ILE A 163 3.56 -12.11 12.88
C ILE A 163 4.07 -10.76 12.38
N LEU A 164 5.37 -10.58 12.41
CA LEU A 164 6.04 -9.36 11.95
C LEU A 164 6.87 -9.69 10.71
N GLU A 165 6.52 -9.06 9.59
CA GLU A 165 7.19 -9.19 8.31
C GLU A 165 7.96 -7.90 8.03
N ASN A 166 9.29 -7.93 8.09
CA ASN A 166 10.15 -6.75 7.95
C ASN A 166 9.57 -5.52 8.68
N PRO A 167 9.23 -5.61 9.98
CA PRO A 167 8.60 -4.52 10.69
C PRO A 167 9.57 -3.36 10.83
N ILE A 168 9.06 -2.13 10.87
CA ILE A 168 9.76 -0.97 11.40
C ILE A 168 9.36 -0.76 12.86
N GLY A 169 10.11 0.09 13.59
CA GLY A 169 9.81 0.41 14.99
C GLY A 169 10.46 -0.51 16.03
N LEU A 170 11.35 -1.42 15.59
CA LEU A 170 12.24 -2.18 16.49
C LEU A 170 13.58 -1.46 16.72
N GLU A 171 13.80 -0.36 16.04
CA GLU A 171 14.98 0.49 16.10
C GLU A 171 14.57 1.91 16.50
N ASP A 172 15.43 2.62 17.20
CA ASP A 172 15.23 4.04 17.48
C ASP A 172 15.70 4.88 16.29
N TYR A 173 14.74 5.32 15.46
CA TYR A 173 15.03 6.15 14.29
C TYR A 173 15.75 7.46 14.61
N LYS A 174 15.59 7.99 15.83
CA LYS A 174 16.26 9.23 16.26
C LYS A 174 17.77 9.10 16.30
N THR A 175 18.29 7.88 16.32
CA THR A 175 19.74 7.62 16.36
C THR A 175 20.42 7.73 14.99
N PHE A 176 19.68 7.57 13.88
CA PHE A 176 20.27 7.55 12.54
C PHE A 176 19.49 8.33 11.47
N ALA A 177 18.24 8.71 11.74
CA ALA A 177 17.43 9.52 10.82
C ALA A 177 17.22 10.91 11.42
N GLY A 178 17.54 11.96 10.66
CA GLY A 178 17.25 13.34 11.05
C GLY A 178 15.74 13.59 11.07
N TYR A 179 15.26 14.34 12.08
CA TYR A 179 13.86 14.76 12.13
C TYR A 179 13.54 15.71 10.97
N GLN A 180 12.42 15.47 10.33
CA GLN A 180 11.80 16.39 9.38
C GLN A 180 10.49 16.91 9.97
N THR A 181 10.26 18.21 9.87
CA THR A 181 8.92 18.75 10.19
C THR A 181 7.88 18.20 9.21
N ILE A 182 6.61 18.23 9.61
CA ILE A 182 5.51 17.79 8.73
C ILE A 182 5.54 18.56 7.39
N ASP A 183 5.80 19.87 7.42
CA ASP A 183 5.89 20.69 6.20
C ASP A 183 7.06 20.26 5.30
N GLN A 184 8.22 19.95 5.88
CA GLN A 184 9.38 19.44 5.12
C GLN A 184 9.08 18.08 4.49
N ALA A 185 8.46 17.19 5.25
CA ALA A 185 8.04 15.89 4.76
C ALA A 185 7.00 16.04 3.64
N TYR A 186 6.01 16.91 3.81
CA TYR A 186 5.00 17.21 2.79
C TYR A 186 5.62 17.74 1.49
N GLN A 187 6.54 18.72 1.60
CA GLN A 187 7.25 19.25 0.43
C GLN A 187 8.12 18.19 -0.27
N SER A 188 8.61 17.23 0.48
CA SER A 188 9.34 16.09 -0.09
C SER A 188 8.40 15.11 -0.80
N GLU A 189 7.27 14.79 -0.20
CA GLU A 189 6.25 13.91 -0.82
C GLU A 189 5.73 14.50 -2.13
N LEU A 190 5.47 15.81 -2.20
CA LEU A 190 5.00 16.47 -3.42
C LEU A 190 5.97 16.37 -4.61
N LYS A 191 7.25 16.09 -4.37
CA LYS A 191 8.28 15.94 -5.41
C LYS A 191 8.39 14.52 -5.94
N ASN A 192 7.65 13.57 -5.38
CA ASN A 192 7.71 12.18 -5.82
C ASN A 192 7.20 12.01 -7.25
N THR A 193 7.86 11.13 -7.98
CA THR A 193 7.58 10.73 -9.35
C THR A 193 7.65 9.20 -9.44
N ALA A 194 7.23 8.63 -10.57
CA ALA A 194 7.42 7.21 -10.85
C ALA A 194 8.90 6.79 -10.71
N GLU A 195 9.82 7.63 -11.13
CA GLU A 195 11.26 7.36 -11.04
C GLU A 195 11.75 7.33 -9.59
N THR A 196 11.38 8.33 -8.77
CA THR A 196 11.79 8.38 -7.36
C THR A 196 11.25 7.19 -6.58
N TYR A 197 9.98 6.81 -6.80
CA TYR A 197 9.39 5.63 -6.20
C TYR A 197 10.06 4.33 -6.66
N LYS A 198 10.36 4.21 -7.95
CA LYS A 198 11.08 3.04 -8.47
C LYS A 198 12.48 2.89 -7.84
N ASN A 199 13.22 4.00 -7.75
CA ASN A 199 14.56 4.01 -7.14
C ASN A 199 14.48 3.64 -5.65
N TYR A 200 13.47 4.15 -4.94
CA TYR A 200 13.22 3.78 -3.55
C TYR A 200 12.91 2.28 -3.41
N GLN A 201 11.99 1.75 -4.23
CA GLN A 201 11.63 0.33 -4.20
C GLN A 201 12.81 -0.58 -4.57
N LEU A 202 13.60 -0.21 -5.59
CA LEU A 202 14.82 -0.94 -5.95
C LEU A 202 15.77 -1.07 -4.77
N LYS A 203 16.04 0.06 -4.10
CA LYS A 203 17.00 0.13 -2.99
C LYS A 203 16.54 -0.64 -1.75
N PHE A 204 15.27 -0.51 -1.36
CA PHE A 204 14.80 -0.96 -0.06
C PHE A 204 14.00 -2.27 -0.09
N TYR A 205 13.46 -2.66 -1.27
CA TYR A 205 12.59 -3.85 -1.36
C TYR A 205 13.13 -4.90 -2.33
N TYR A 206 13.87 -4.52 -3.39
CA TYR A 206 14.15 -5.44 -4.50
C TYR A 206 15.64 -5.68 -4.78
N ASP A 207 16.51 -5.39 -3.82
CA ASP A 207 17.96 -5.64 -3.93
C ASP A 207 18.54 -5.10 -5.26
N ASN A 208 18.08 -3.92 -5.69
CA ASN A 208 18.42 -3.28 -6.97
C ASN A 208 18.12 -4.13 -8.22
N LYS A 209 17.22 -5.14 -8.10
CA LYS A 209 16.82 -6.01 -9.21
C LYS A 209 15.34 -5.82 -9.52
N TRP A 210 15.04 -5.16 -10.64
CA TRP A 210 13.66 -4.95 -11.07
C TRP A 210 13.12 -6.19 -11.79
N LYS A 211 11.89 -6.60 -11.44
CA LYS A 211 11.13 -7.62 -12.15
C LYS A 211 9.80 -7.04 -12.63
N ALA A 212 9.28 -7.58 -13.74
CA ALA A 212 8.02 -7.13 -14.30
C ALA A 212 6.83 -7.28 -13.32
N GLU A 213 6.87 -8.27 -12.44
CA GLU A 213 5.85 -8.51 -11.41
C GLU A 213 5.72 -7.38 -10.37
N TYR A 214 6.71 -6.48 -10.26
CA TYR A 214 6.68 -5.33 -9.35
C TYR A 214 6.02 -4.09 -9.98
N GLN A 215 5.86 -4.09 -11.31
CA GLN A 215 5.34 -2.94 -12.05
C GLN A 215 3.95 -2.48 -11.59
N PRO A 216 2.97 -3.35 -11.31
CA PRO A 216 1.64 -2.92 -10.84
C PRO A 216 1.69 -2.09 -9.55
N TRP A 217 2.62 -2.40 -8.63
CA TRP A 217 2.77 -1.67 -7.37
C TRP A 217 3.43 -0.30 -7.57
N LEU A 218 4.35 -0.20 -8.52
CA LEU A 218 4.90 1.08 -8.94
C LEU A 218 3.84 1.92 -9.65
N ASP A 219 3.08 1.35 -10.58
CA ASP A 219 2.04 2.06 -11.34
C ASP A 219 0.96 2.63 -10.40
N LEU A 220 0.60 1.90 -9.35
CA LEU A 220 -0.37 2.37 -8.37
C LEU A 220 0.15 3.61 -7.63
N ILE A 221 1.32 3.54 -7.01
CA ILE A 221 1.85 4.66 -6.22
C ILE A 221 2.22 5.86 -7.11
N ALA A 222 2.75 5.60 -8.31
CA ALA A 222 3.05 6.63 -9.29
C ALA A 222 1.78 7.27 -9.87
N GLY A 223 0.69 6.51 -10.02
CA GLY A 223 -0.59 7.00 -10.52
C GLY A 223 -1.16 8.13 -9.68
N TRP A 224 -0.99 8.09 -8.36
CA TRP A 224 -1.39 9.19 -7.49
C TRP A 224 -0.66 10.49 -7.82
N THR A 225 0.65 10.43 -8.13
CA THR A 225 1.45 11.64 -8.44
C THR A 225 1.01 12.37 -9.70
N LEU A 226 0.22 11.73 -10.55
CA LEU A 226 -0.28 12.26 -11.81
C LEU A 226 -1.69 12.90 -11.68
N HIS A 227 -2.32 12.79 -10.50
CA HIS A 227 -3.67 13.30 -10.27
C HIS A 227 -3.66 14.59 -9.43
N SER A 228 -4.64 15.47 -9.68
CA SER A 228 -4.80 16.72 -8.93
C SER A 228 -5.05 16.54 -7.43
N ASP A 229 -5.50 15.36 -7.00
CA ASP A 229 -5.72 15.01 -5.60
C ASP A 229 -4.45 14.58 -4.85
N TYR A 230 -3.31 14.43 -5.56
CA TYR A 230 -2.07 13.98 -4.94
C TYR A 230 -1.66 14.77 -3.68
N PRO A 231 -1.87 16.08 -3.60
CA PRO A 231 -1.58 16.85 -2.38
C PRO A 231 -2.25 16.29 -1.11
N LYS A 232 -3.46 15.70 -1.22
CA LYS A 232 -4.15 15.07 -0.08
C LYS A 232 -3.41 13.81 0.40
N VAL A 233 -3.01 12.97 -0.57
CA VAL A 233 -2.23 11.74 -0.29
C VAL A 233 -0.86 12.09 0.29
N ALA A 234 -0.18 13.07 -0.28
CA ALA A 234 1.12 13.56 0.19
C ALA A 234 1.05 14.12 1.62
N TRP A 235 -0.05 14.80 1.97
CA TRP A 235 -0.27 15.32 3.32
C TRP A 235 -0.39 14.19 4.34
N ASP A 236 -1.24 13.19 4.09
CA ASP A 236 -1.38 12.04 4.98
C ASP A 236 -0.08 11.22 5.06
N ALA A 237 0.66 11.12 3.96
CA ALA A 237 1.97 10.49 3.94
C ALA A 237 2.99 11.25 4.82
N ALA A 238 2.96 12.58 4.84
CA ALA A 238 3.80 13.39 5.70
C ALA A 238 3.43 13.24 7.18
N LEU A 239 2.13 13.28 7.51
CA LEU A 239 1.64 13.06 8.87
C LEU A 239 2.00 11.67 9.41
N THR A 240 1.92 10.64 8.55
CA THR A 240 2.31 9.28 8.95
C THR A 240 3.83 9.12 9.07
N SER A 241 4.63 9.88 8.32
CA SER A 241 6.08 9.93 8.52
C SER A 241 6.45 10.50 9.89
N ASP A 242 5.79 11.58 10.30
CA ASP A 242 5.96 12.17 11.63
C ASP A 242 5.54 11.20 12.76
N MET A 243 4.42 10.49 12.57
CA MET A 243 3.98 9.43 13.49
C MET A 243 5.02 8.30 13.62
N ILE A 244 5.64 7.87 12.52
CA ILE A 244 6.65 6.80 12.53
C ILE A 244 7.92 7.24 13.25
N TYR A 245 8.29 8.51 13.12
CA TYR A 245 9.50 9.05 13.73
C TYR A 245 9.37 9.23 15.26
N LYS A 246 8.18 9.53 15.77
CA LYS A 246 7.91 9.81 17.21
C LYS A 246 7.80 8.55 18.05
#